data_baebd150ad234cc6922daf8207584626
#
_entry.id   baebd150ad234cc6922daf8207584626
#
_cell.length_a   1.000
_cell.length_b   1.000
_cell.length_c   1.000
_cell.angle_alpha   90.00
_cell.angle_beta   90.00
_cell.angle_gamma   90.00
#
_symmetry.space_group_name_H-M   'P 1'
#
loop_
_entity.id
_entity.type
_entity.pdbx_description
1 polymer ?
#
loop_
_entity_poly.entity_id
_entity_poly.type
_entity_poly.pdbx_seq_one_letter_code
_entity_poly.pdbx_strand_id
1 'polypeptide(L)'
;MTTGEPTRMRSSVAARAGTALGILVTLACGGHSTPTVAPTPTPSPSPTPGVVRIVGSVQDTAFRPLADVNVEMTDGPQAGASTTTNSSGQFTFSGTFAPGTITFRISKAGYADVMQTLKVPSTGPNAGVPFTILQSLAPPVNIAGDYTLTFVADSMCTQIPEELRIRTYEALITAVVSNPSIPPNTYFIAKVSGDFLIDPFNQNPTSPIFWIGVAGHDLGFNVDFDGPLLVEQLDSKTFLSIDGFAYAAVDTPSAITAPLNGYFDYCVLKSEGTYRSCSITSQTVTHSGCASRNHRLILTRR
;
A
#
# COMPACT_ATOMS: atom_id res chain seq x y z
N MET A 1 -9.31 42.19 21.61
CA MET A 1 -9.13 43.06 20.44
C MET A 1 -7.76 42.76 19.86
N THR A 2 -7.73 42.07 18.72
CA THR A 2 -6.84 42.15 17.55
C THR A 2 -7.05 40.91 16.72
N THR A 3 -7.79 41.11 15.66
CA THR A 3 -8.11 40.17 14.59
C THR A 3 -6.94 40.10 13.63
N GLY A 4 -6.42 38.89 13.39
CA GLY A 4 -5.41 38.58 12.36
C GLY A 4 -6.07 37.85 11.19
N GLU A 5 -6.08 38.48 10.04
CA GLU A 5 -6.64 38.03 8.76
C GLU A 5 -5.71 37.08 8.04
N PRO A 6 -6.18 36.03 7.32
CA PRO A 6 -5.33 35.15 6.54
C PRO A 6 -5.08 35.75 5.14
N THR A 7 -3.81 35.85 4.78
CA THR A 7 -3.31 36.33 3.49
C THR A 7 -3.57 35.28 2.38
N ARG A 8 -4.43 35.66 1.42
CA ARG A 8 -4.63 34.91 0.17
C ARG A 8 -3.45 35.16 -0.79
N MET A 9 -2.73 34.12 -1.17
CA MET A 9 -1.84 34.14 -2.33
C MET A 9 -2.68 34.03 -3.63
N ARG A 10 -2.64 35.09 -4.44
CA ARG A 10 -3.15 35.10 -5.81
C ARG A 10 -2.03 34.70 -6.77
N SER A 11 -2.23 33.64 -7.54
CA SER A 11 -1.40 33.31 -8.70
C SER A 11 -1.92 34.08 -9.91
N SER A 12 -1.09 34.94 -10.46
CA SER A 12 -1.32 35.68 -11.70
C SER A 12 -0.81 34.89 -12.90
N VAL A 13 -1.73 34.50 -13.79
CA VAL A 13 -1.42 33.97 -15.12
C VAL A 13 -1.34 35.18 -16.08
N ALA A 14 -0.17 35.39 -16.67
CA ALA A 14 0.04 36.40 -17.71
C ALA A 14 -0.16 35.77 -19.08
N ALA A 15 -1.21 36.15 -19.77
CA ALA A 15 -1.42 35.91 -21.19
C ALA A 15 -0.62 36.93 -22.02
N ARG A 16 0.21 36.46 -22.94
CA ARG A 16 0.81 37.30 -23.98
C ARG A 16 0.17 36.98 -25.32
N ALA A 17 -0.63 37.89 -25.82
CA ALA A 17 -1.07 37.97 -27.19
C ALA A 17 0.01 38.74 -28.01
N GLY A 18 0.45 38.16 -29.10
CA GLY A 18 1.33 38.80 -30.06
C GLY A 18 0.73 38.69 -31.47
N THR A 19 0.13 39.76 -31.92
CA THR A 19 -0.37 39.97 -33.28
C THR A 19 0.75 40.55 -34.13
N ALA A 20 1.07 39.95 -35.27
CA ALA A 20 1.83 40.62 -36.32
C ALA A 20 1.27 40.23 -37.70
N LEU A 21 0.60 41.20 -38.31
CA LEU A 21 0.09 41.21 -39.66
C LEU A 21 1.20 41.68 -40.60
N GLY A 22 1.58 40.90 -41.55
CA GLY A 22 2.52 41.31 -42.59
C GLY A 22 2.04 40.80 -43.96
N ILE A 23 1.41 41.68 -44.76
CA ILE A 23 1.05 41.43 -46.15
C ILE A 23 2.23 41.82 -47.01
N LEU A 24 2.77 40.85 -47.76
CA LEU A 24 3.69 41.12 -48.85
C LEU A 24 3.11 40.49 -50.12
N VAL A 25 2.70 41.35 -51.06
CA VAL A 25 2.30 40.99 -52.40
C VAL A 25 3.52 41.02 -53.30
N THR A 26 3.91 39.89 -53.86
CA THR A 26 4.88 39.83 -54.97
C THR A 26 4.25 39.13 -56.18
N LEU A 27 4.06 39.88 -57.23
CA LEU A 27 3.79 39.31 -58.58
C LEU A 27 5.01 38.52 -59.04
N ALA A 28 4.85 37.30 -59.45
CA ALA A 28 5.85 36.53 -60.16
C ALA A 28 5.26 35.83 -61.37
N CYS A 29 5.95 35.98 -62.48
CA CYS A 29 5.70 35.46 -63.80
C CYS A 29 5.53 33.95 -63.85
N GLY A 30 4.72 33.50 -64.82
CA GLY A 30 4.44 32.09 -65.08
C GLY A 30 5.68 31.30 -65.51
N GLY A 31 5.90 30.21 -64.81
CA GLY A 31 6.74 29.11 -65.22
C GLY A 31 5.90 27.83 -65.16
N HIS A 32 5.76 27.11 -66.26
CA HIS A 32 5.18 25.77 -66.29
C HIS A 32 6.09 24.82 -65.50
N SER A 33 5.80 24.63 -64.27
CA SER A 33 6.41 23.54 -63.47
C SER A 33 5.56 22.30 -63.53
N THR A 34 6.11 21.23 -64.08
CA THR A 34 5.59 19.88 -63.96
C THR A 34 5.34 19.56 -62.48
N PRO A 35 4.19 18.96 -62.12
CA PRO A 35 3.94 18.62 -60.72
C PRO A 35 4.97 17.57 -60.28
N THR A 36 5.90 17.98 -59.43
CA THR A 36 6.78 17.04 -58.69
C THR A 36 5.90 16.30 -57.69
N VAL A 37 5.66 15.02 -57.95
CA VAL A 37 4.97 14.14 -56.99
C VAL A 37 5.82 14.12 -55.73
N ALA A 38 5.26 14.62 -54.65
CA ALA A 38 5.91 14.53 -53.35
C ALA A 38 6.19 13.05 -53.00
N PRO A 39 7.41 12.71 -52.56
CA PRO A 39 7.71 11.33 -52.18
C PRO A 39 6.73 10.89 -51.09
N THR A 40 6.05 9.75 -51.32
CA THR A 40 5.19 9.11 -50.33
C THR A 40 6.01 8.92 -49.06
N PRO A 41 5.55 9.41 -47.87
CA PRO A 41 6.30 9.25 -46.65
C PRO A 41 6.54 7.76 -46.41
N THR A 42 7.81 7.38 -46.33
CA THR A 42 8.22 6.02 -45.95
C THR A 42 7.61 5.73 -44.59
N PRO A 43 6.85 4.62 -44.43
CA PRO A 43 6.29 4.29 -43.13
C PRO A 43 7.42 4.21 -42.11
N SER A 44 7.30 4.95 -41.01
CA SER A 44 8.24 4.89 -39.89
C SER A 44 8.34 3.44 -39.43
N PRO A 45 9.57 2.90 -39.23
CA PRO A 45 9.70 1.51 -38.78
C PRO A 45 8.95 1.33 -37.45
N SER A 46 8.07 0.33 -37.41
CA SER A 46 7.38 -0.06 -36.20
C SER A 46 8.42 -0.40 -35.15
N PRO A 47 8.30 0.07 -33.90
CA PRO A 47 9.30 -0.21 -32.88
C PRO A 47 9.45 -1.73 -32.72
N THR A 48 10.68 -2.21 -32.77
CA THR A 48 10.99 -3.64 -32.59
C THR A 48 10.58 -4.04 -31.17
N PRO A 49 9.75 -5.10 -31.00
CA PRO A 49 9.37 -5.57 -29.69
C PRO A 49 10.61 -5.97 -28.89
N GLY A 50 10.78 -5.40 -27.70
CA GLY A 50 11.80 -5.81 -26.76
C GLY A 50 11.35 -7.02 -25.93
N VAL A 51 12.29 -7.76 -25.37
CA VAL A 51 11.95 -8.76 -24.33
C VAL A 51 11.57 -8.00 -23.06
N VAL A 52 10.31 -8.05 -22.71
CA VAL A 52 9.77 -7.40 -21.51
C VAL A 52 9.22 -8.48 -20.61
N ARG A 53 9.53 -8.35 -19.32
CA ARG A 53 8.94 -9.19 -18.27
C ARG A 53 7.79 -8.40 -17.63
N ILE A 54 6.58 -8.93 -17.68
CA ILE A 54 5.42 -8.34 -17.01
C ILE A 54 5.25 -9.03 -15.67
N VAL A 55 5.25 -8.26 -14.59
CA VAL A 55 5.15 -8.75 -13.22
C VAL A 55 4.03 -8.05 -12.49
N GLY A 56 3.42 -8.74 -11.53
CA GLY A 56 2.39 -8.15 -10.69
C GLY A 56 2.15 -8.98 -9.44
N SER A 57 1.29 -8.48 -8.57
CA SER A 57 0.89 -9.16 -7.33
C SER A 57 -0.59 -8.96 -7.06
N VAL A 58 -1.19 -9.98 -6.45
CA VAL A 58 -2.61 -10.04 -6.12
C VAL A 58 -2.78 -10.41 -4.66
N GLN A 59 -3.61 -9.66 -3.96
CA GLN A 59 -4.06 -9.99 -2.60
C GLN A 59 -5.58 -9.82 -2.50
N ASP A 60 -6.16 -10.25 -1.38
CA ASP A 60 -7.54 -9.95 -1.06
C ASP A 60 -7.70 -8.70 -0.18
N THR A 61 -8.93 -8.37 0.16
CA THR A 61 -9.26 -7.25 1.05
C THR A 61 -8.83 -7.46 2.50
N ALA A 62 -8.46 -8.69 2.90
CA ALA A 62 -7.81 -8.99 4.18
C ALA A 62 -6.27 -8.93 4.10
N PHE A 63 -5.71 -8.29 3.06
CA PHE A 63 -4.27 -8.13 2.81
C PHE A 63 -3.52 -9.46 2.61
N ARG A 64 -4.23 -10.59 2.38
CA ARG A 64 -3.59 -11.89 2.17
C ARG A 64 -3.14 -12.03 0.74
N PRO A 65 -1.89 -12.41 0.49
CA PRO A 65 -1.46 -12.82 -0.84
C PRO A 65 -2.34 -13.98 -1.35
N LEU A 66 -2.83 -13.88 -2.58
CA LEU A 66 -3.67 -14.91 -3.17
C LEU A 66 -2.89 -15.77 -4.15
N ALA A 67 -2.68 -17.05 -3.80
CA ALA A 67 -2.18 -18.06 -4.70
C ALA A 67 -3.24 -18.49 -5.72
N ASP A 68 -2.80 -19.11 -6.84
CA ASP A 68 -3.67 -19.70 -7.86
C ASP A 68 -4.73 -18.79 -8.44
N VAL A 69 -4.47 -17.47 -8.46
CA VAL A 69 -5.28 -16.50 -9.18
C VAL A 69 -4.95 -16.60 -10.65
N ASN A 70 -5.95 -16.78 -11.51
CA ASN A 70 -5.76 -16.76 -12.95
C ASN A 70 -5.62 -15.31 -13.43
N VAL A 71 -4.54 -15.04 -14.16
CA VAL A 71 -4.28 -13.76 -14.83
C VAL A 71 -4.21 -14.01 -16.32
N GLU A 72 -5.15 -13.47 -17.07
CA GLU A 72 -5.33 -13.68 -18.51
C GLU A 72 -5.23 -12.35 -19.25
N MET A 73 -4.48 -12.32 -20.36
CA MET A 73 -4.48 -11.21 -21.30
C MET A 73 -5.72 -11.27 -22.16
N THR A 74 -6.56 -10.24 -22.12
CA THR A 74 -7.83 -10.23 -22.86
C THR A 74 -7.74 -9.51 -24.21
N ASP A 75 -6.65 -8.77 -24.44
CA ASP A 75 -6.41 -8.05 -25.69
C ASP A 75 -4.94 -8.09 -26.12
N GLY A 76 -4.66 -7.50 -27.30
CA GLY A 76 -3.33 -7.42 -27.87
C GLY A 76 -2.91 -8.71 -28.62
N PRO A 77 -1.68 -8.74 -29.14
CA PRO A 77 -1.16 -9.87 -29.95
C PRO A 77 -1.06 -11.19 -29.18
N GLN A 78 -1.08 -11.14 -27.84
CA GLN A 78 -1.00 -12.32 -26.97
C GLN A 78 -2.30 -12.55 -26.19
N ALA A 79 -3.43 -12.05 -26.69
CA ALA A 79 -4.74 -12.33 -26.11
C ALA A 79 -4.95 -13.83 -25.92
N GLY A 80 -5.47 -14.23 -24.76
CA GLY A 80 -5.63 -15.63 -24.35
C GLY A 80 -4.41 -16.23 -23.62
N ALA A 81 -3.26 -15.55 -23.60
CA ALA A 81 -2.15 -15.98 -22.75
C ALA A 81 -2.52 -15.79 -21.27
N SER A 82 -2.26 -16.81 -20.47
CA SER A 82 -2.56 -16.83 -19.03
C SER A 82 -1.42 -17.34 -18.19
N THR A 83 -1.42 -16.95 -16.92
CA THR A 83 -0.54 -17.45 -15.86
C THR A 83 -1.30 -17.46 -14.55
N THR A 84 -0.71 -18.08 -13.52
CA THR A 84 -1.29 -18.08 -12.17
C THR A 84 -0.32 -17.46 -11.17
N THR A 85 -0.87 -16.91 -10.08
CA THR A 85 -0.07 -16.41 -8.98
C THR A 85 0.52 -17.56 -8.14
N ASN A 86 1.70 -17.34 -7.59
CA ASN A 86 2.35 -18.24 -6.62
C ASN A 86 1.79 -18.03 -5.19
N SER A 87 2.35 -18.75 -4.21
CA SER A 87 1.95 -18.65 -2.79
C SER A 87 2.13 -17.26 -2.16
N SER A 88 2.96 -16.40 -2.77
CA SER A 88 3.14 -15.00 -2.36
C SER A 88 2.25 -14.03 -3.15
N GLY A 89 1.27 -14.54 -3.90
CA GLY A 89 0.38 -13.73 -4.74
C GLY A 89 1.04 -13.14 -5.97
N GLN A 90 2.27 -13.51 -6.31
CA GLN A 90 3.03 -12.92 -7.42
C GLN A 90 2.83 -13.71 -8.71
N PHE A 91 2.78 -13.02 -9.84
CA PHE A 91 2.75 -13.61 -11.17
C PHE A 91 3.76 -12.97 -12.10
N THR A 92 4.08 -13.68 -13.17
CA THR A 92 5.00 -13.20 -14.21
C THR A 92 4.58 -13.74 -15.58
N PHE A 93 4.58 -12.83 -16.56
CA PHE A 93 4.65 -13.19 -17.97
C PHE A 93 6.04 -12.86 -18.50
N SER A 94 6.64 -13.82 -19.20
CA SER A 94 7.91 -13.62 -19.89
C SER A 94 7.70 -13.78 -21.38
N GLY A 95 8.23 -12.84 -22.17
CA GLY A 95 8.07 -12.89 -23.62
C GLY A 95 8.42 -11.58 -24.29
N THR A 96 8.08 -11.50 -25.58
CA THR A 96 8.25 -10.29 -26.40
C THR A 96 6.91 -9.60 -26.49
N PHE A 97 6.79 -8.45 -25.84
CA PHE A 97 5.59 -7.63 -25.85
C PHE A 97 5.82 -6.38 -26.68
N ALA A 98 4.89 -6.07 -27.57
CA ALA A 98 4.91 -4.80 -28.28
C ALA A 98 4.55 -3.64 -27.32
N PRO A 99 5.18 -2.46 -27.48
CA PRO A 99 4.75 -1.28 -26.74
C PRO A 99 3.26 -0.98 -27.01
N GLY A 100 2.53 -0.62 -25.98
CA GLY A 100 1.09 -0.38 -26.08
C GLY A 100 0.36 -0.68 -24.78
N THR A 101 -0.95 -0.78 -24.87
CA THR A 101 -1.80 -1.11 -23.73
C THR A 101 -2.21 -2.58 -23.80
N ILE A 102 -2.11 -3.30 -22.69
CA ILE A 102 -2.60 -4.66 -22.51
C ILE A 102 -3.62 -4.65 -21.38
N THR A 103 -4.73 -5.32 -21.56
CA THR A 103 -5.75 -5.52 -20.53
C THR A 103 -5.67 -6.95 -20.00
N PHE A 104 -5.71 -7.07 -18.67
CA PHE A 104 -5.70 -8.34 -17.95
C PHE A 104 -7.05 -8.55 -17.28
N ARG A 105 -7.58 -9.76 -17.36
CA ARG A 105 -8.62 -10.27 -16.48
C ARG A 105 -7.96 -11.07 -15.37
N ILE A 106 -8.24 -10.67 -14.14
CA ILE A 106 -7.69 -11.29 -12.93
C ILE A 106 -8.86 -11.91 -12.19
N SER A 107 -8.85 -13.24 -12.04
CA SER A 107 -10.00 -13.99 -11.54
C SER A 107 -9.61 -15.14 -10.62
N LYS A 108 -10.45 -15.40 -9.61
CA LYS A 108 -10.32 -16.53 -8.69
C LYS A 108 -11.71 -16.92 -8.18
N ALA A 109 -11.98 -18.22 -8.07
CA ALA A 109 -13.23 -18.71 -7.50
C ALA A 109 -13.47 -18.14 -6.08
N GLY A 110 -14.66 -17.63 -5.81
CA GLY A 110 -15.04 -16.98 -4.56
C GLY A 110 -14.68 -15.48 -4.46
N TYR A 111 -14.14 -14.91 -5.53
CA TYR A 111 -13.79 -13.49 -5.62
C TYR A 111 -14.41 -12.83 -6.85
N ALA A 112 -14.62 -11.53 -6.79
CA ALA A 112 -15.04 -10.74 -7.93
C ALA A 112 -13.87 -10.58 -8.90
N ASP A 113 -14.16 -10.74 -10.20
CA ASP A 113 -13.16 -10.54 -11.24
C ASP A 113 -12.76 -9.06 -11.35
N VAL A 114 -11.49 -8.81 -11.63
CA VAL A 114 -10.95 -7.46 -11.82
C VAL A 114 -10.32 -7.35 -13.21
N MET A 115 -10.61 -6.24 -13.91
CA MET A 115 -9.94 -5.86 -15.14
C MET A 115 -8.86 -4.81 -14.83
N GLN A 116 -7.62 -5.09 -15.27
CA GLN A 116 -6.48 -4.17 -15.09
C GLN A 116 -5.84 -3.87 -16.42
N THR A 117 -5.44 -2.62 -16.64
CA THR A 117 -4.70 -2.21 -17.83
C THR A 117 -3.27 -1.84 -17.49
N LEU A 118 -2.34 -2.27 -18.35
CA LEU A 118 -0.93 -1.96 -18.27
C LEU A 118 -0.48 -1.29 -19.55
N LYS A 119 0.25 -0.19 -19.43
CA LYS A 119 0.98 0.39 -20.55
C LYS A 119 2.37 -0.23 -20.61
N VAL A 120 2.60 -1.08 -21.60
CA VAL A 120 3.92 -1.65 -21.87
C VAL A 120 4.83 -0.56 -22.43
N PRO A 121 5.99 -0.27 -21.83
CA PRO A 121 6.90 0.77 -22.29
C PRO A 121 7.61 0.32 -23.58
N SER A 122 8.07 1.30 -24.37
CA SER A 122 8.90 1.05 -25.55
C SER A 122 10.34 0.66 -25.20
N THR A 123 10.77 0.89 -23.98
CA THR A 123 12.13 0.63 -23.48
C THR A 123 12.08 0.10 -22.07
N GLY A 124 13.02 -0.78 -21.72
CA GLY A 124 13.16 -1.35 -20.37
C GLY A 124 12.79 -2.82 -20.30
N PRO A 125 13.41 -3.56 -19.35
CA PRO A 125 13.26 -5.02 -19.24
C PRO A 125 11.99 -5.47 -18.50
N ASN A 126 11.33 -4.58 -17.77
CA ASN A 126 10.18 -4.93 -16.93
C ASN A 126 9.03 -3.93 -17.10
N ALA A 127 7.81 -4.45 -17.00
CA ALA A 127 6.58 -3.68 -16.87
C ALA A 127 5.79 -4.23 -15.67
N GLY A 128 5.36 -3.34 -14.77
CA GLY A 128 4.60 -3.73 -13.58
C GLY A 128 3.11 -3.58 -13.80
N VAL A 129 2.34 -4.63 -13.62
CA VAL A 129 0.88 -4.52 -13.46
C VAL A 129 0.63 -3.87 -12.10
N PRO A 130 -0.28 -2.89 -12.01
CA PRO A 130 -0.65 -2.31 -10.73
C PRO A 130 -1.03 -3.39 -9.72
N PHE A 131 -0.69 -3.16 -8.47
CA PHE A 131 -1.07 -4.03 -7.37
C PHE A 131 -2.61 -4.25 -7.37
N THR A 132 -3.05 -5.51 -7.35
CA THR A 132 -4.46 -5.86 -7.53
C THR A 132 -5.04 -6.40 -6.23
N ILE A 133 -6.19 -5.87 -5.83
CA ILE A 133 -6.97 -6.38 -4.71
C ILE A 133 -8.22 -7.06 -5.26
N LEU A 134 -8.41 -8.35 -4.96
CA LEU A 134 -9.63 -9.07 -5.23
C LEU A 134 -10.56 -9.01 -4.02
N GLN A 135 -11.83 -8.72 -4.31
CA GLN A 135 -12.86 -8.66 -3.30
C GLN A 135 -13.53 -10.03 -3.17
N SER A 136 -13.62 -10.56 -1.93
CA SER A 136 -14.38 -11.76 -1.64
C SER A 136 -15.87 -11.58 -1.97
N LEU A 137 -16.49 -12.60 -2.56
CA LEU A 137 -17.94 -12.65 -2.76
C LEU A 137 -18.69 -13.04 -1.47
N ALA A 138 -18.00 -13.59 -0.47
CA ALA A 138 -18.59 -13.85 0.83
C ALA A 138 -18.80 -12.53 1.59
N PRO A 139 -19.96 -12.33 2.23
CA PRO A 139 -20.23 -11.13 3.02
C PRO A 139 -19.18 -10.93 4.12
N PRO A 140 -18.61 -9.71 4.25
CA PRO A 140 -17.60 -9.45 5.26
C PRO A 140 -18.20 -9.43 6.67
N VAL A 141 -17.51 -10.07 7.63
CA VAL A 141 -17.89 -10.03 9.04
C VAL A 141 -17.75 -8.62 9.60
N ASN A 142 -18.70 -8.19 10.43
CA ASN A 142 -18.63 -6.91 11.13
C ASN A 142 -17.93 -7.08 12.48
N ILE A 143 -16.76 -6.44 12.61
CA ILE A 143 -15.95 -6.45 13.84
C ILE A 143 -15.94 -5.09 14.55
N ALA A 144 -16.78 -4.12 14.17
CA ALA A 144 -16.83 -2.83 14.86
C ALA A 144 -17.19 -2.99 16.34
N GLY A 145 -16.56 -2.22 17.21
CA GLY A 145 -16.83 -2.22 18.65
C GLY A 145 -15.60 -1.92 19.50
N ASP A 146 -15.79 -2.04 20.81
CA ASP A 146 -14.75 -1.85 21.81
C ASP A 146 -14.09 -3.18 22.16
N TYR A 147 -12.75 -3.17 22.22
CA TYR A 147 -11.94 -4.35 22.48
C TYR A 147 -10.83 -4.06 23.49
N THR A 148 -10.44 -5.11 24.19
CA THR A 148 -9.11 -5.20 24.81
C THR A 148 -8.18 -5.83 23.78
N LEU A 149 -7.11 -5.11 23.39
CA LEU A 149 -6.07 -5.55 22.48
C LEU A 149 -4.85 -5.99 23.28
N THR A 150 -4.41 -7.22 23.08
CA THR A 150 -3.21 -7.74 23.72
C THR A 150 -2.22 -8.23 22.67
N PHE A 151 -0.99 -7.75 22.77
CA PHE A 151 0.15 -8.31 22.04
C PHE A 151 0.97 -9.19 22.98
N VAL A 152 1.36 -10.36 22.49
CA VAL A 152 2.19 -11.31 23.24
C VAL A 152 3.41 -11.63 22.39
N ALA A 153 4.60 -11.30 22.90
CA ALA A 153 5.85 -11.67 22.26
C ALA A 153 6.02 -13.20 22.26
N ASP A 154 6.69 -13.72 21.24
CA ASP A 154 7.11 -15.11 21.20
C ASP A 154 7.95 -15.46 22.45
N SER A 155 7.75 -16.63 23.00
CA SER A 155 8.51 -17.12 24.17
C SER A 155 10.02 -17.19 23.93
N MET A 156 10.44 -17.29 22.67
CA MET A 156 11.85 -17.27 22.28
C MET A 156 12.48 -15.88 22.34
N CYS A 157 11.68 -14.81 22.50
CA CYS A 157 12.15 -13.42 22.61
C CYS A 157 12.74 -13.11 24.00
N THR A 158 13.72 -13.89 24.45
CA THR A 158 14.30 -13.78 25.81
C THR A 158 15.08 -12.49 26.02
N GLN A 159 15.48 -11.80 24.96
CA GLN A 159 16.14 -10.48 25.00
C GLN A 159 15.18 -9.32 25.33
N ILE A 160 13.87 -9.53 25.22
CA ILE A 160 12.85 -8.57 25.68
C ILE A 160 12.58 -8.86 27.17
N PRO A 161 12.60 -7.86 28.07
CA PRO A 161 12.24 -8.03 29.48
C PRO A 161 10.90 -8.73 29.65
N GLU A 162 10.80 -9.64 30.62
CA GLU A 162 9.63 -10.52 30.76
C GLU A 162 8.34 -9.73 30.95
N GLU A 163 8.39 -8.65 31.74
CA GLU A 163 7.28 -7.74 32.02
C GLU A 163 6.80 -6.96 30.79
N LEU A 164 7.60 -6.89 29.73
CA LEU A 164 7.27 -6.20 28.48
C LEU A 164 6.81 -7.13 27.37
N ARG A 165 6.86 -8.46 27.56
CA ARG A 165 6.46 -9.44 26.56
C ARG A 165 4.95 -9.54 26.37
N ILE A 166 4.16 -9.02 27.30
CA ILE A 166 2.70 -8.95 27.21
C ILE A 166 2.30 -7.50 27.40
N ARG A 167 1.69 -6.93 26.34
CA ARG A 167 1.21 -5.54 26.35
C ARG A 167 -0.28 -5.51 26.04
N THR A 168 -1.04 -4.77 26.84
CA THR A 168 -2.49 -4.71 26.74
C THR A 168 -2.94 -3.25 26.64
N TYR A 169 -3.87 -3.00 25.70
CA TYR A 169 -4.40 -1.69 25.37
C TYR A 169 -5.91 -1.76 25.22
N GLU A 170 -6.54 -0.60 25.21
CA GLU A 170 -7.90 -0.46 24.73
C GLU A 170 -7.88 -0.18 23.21
N ALA A 171 -8.81 -0.75 22.47
CA ALA A 171 -8.94 -0.53 21.04
C ALA A 171 -10.40 -0.28 20.66
N LEU A 172 -10.68 0.83 19.99
CA LEU A 172 -11.95 1.11 19.33
C LEU A 172 -11.81 0.78 17.84
N ILE A 173 -12.58 -0.22 17.38
CA ILE A 173 -12.59 -0.64 15.98
C ILE A 173 -13.81 0.00 15.29
N THR A 174 -13.57 0.77 14.24
CA THR A 174 -14.61 1.46 13.47
C THR A 174 -14.49 1.12 11.99
N ALA A 175 -15.63 0.93 11.33
CA ALA A 175 -15.67 0.69 9.88
C ALA A 175 -15.25 1.95 9.11
N VAL A 176 -14.47 1.76 8.05
CA VAL A 176 -14.09 2.83 7.12
C VAL A 176 -15.09 2.87 5.97
N VAL A 177 -15.80 3.99 5.85
CA VAL A 177 -16.75 4.25 4.75
C VAL A 177 -16.11 5.30 3.84
N SER A 178 -15.18 4.87 2.98
CA SER A 178 -14.43 5.83 2.15
C SER A 178 -14.75 5.78 0.65
N ASN A 179 -15.34 4.70 0.16
CA ASN A 179 -15.61 4.53 -1.26
C ASN A 179 -16.90 3.72 -1.47
N PRO A 180 -17.92 4.26 -2.19
CA PRO A 180 -19.16 3.54 -2.46
C PRO A 180 -18.98 2.26 -3.30
N SER A 181 -17.84 2.11 -3.97
CA SER A 181 -17.49 0.89 -4.73
C SER A 181 -16.93 -0.23 -3.86
N ILE A 182 -16.64 0.03 -2.59
CA ILE A 182 -16.14 -0.96 -1.62
C ILE A 182 -17.31 -1.36 -0.72
N PRO A 183 -17.63 -2.65 -0.57
CA PRO A 183 -18.70 -3.08 0.32
C PRO A 183 -18.48 -2.58 1.75
N PRO A 184 -19.57 -2.29 2.47
CA PRO A 184 -19.47 -1.97 3.89
C PRO A 184 -18.79 -3.11 4.65
N ASN A 185 -18.10 -2.78 5.74
CA ASN A 185 -17.36 -3.73 6.59
C ASN A 185 -16.18 -4.46 5.90
N THR A 186 -15.64 -3.92 4.80
CA THR A 186 -14.44 -4.46 4.15
C THR A 186 -13.17 -3.97 4.82
N TYR A 187 -13.16 -2.73 5.30
CA TYR A 187 -12.02 -2.13 6.01
C TYR A 187 -12.44 -1.49 7.32
N PHE A 188 -11.59 -1.63 8.32
CA PHE A 188 -11.74 -1.03 9.63
C PHE A 188 -10.43 -0.35 10.04
N ILE A 189 -10.57 0.60 10.96
CA ILE A 189 -9.45 1.20 11.68
C ILE A 189 -9.60 0.82 13.15
N ALA A 190 -8.55 0.27 13.74
CA ALA A 190 -8.42 0.14 15.17
C ALA A 190 -7.66 1.35 15.71
N LYS A 191 -8.33 2.18 16.51
CA LYS A 191 -7.70 3.26 17.28
C LYS A 191 -7.31 2.71 18.63
N VAL A 192 -6.01 2.72 18.94
CA VAL A 192 -5.45 2.17 20.18
C VAL A 192 -5.26 3.27 21.20
N SER A 193 -5.58 3.00 22.45
CA SER A 193 -5.41 3.91 23.58
C SER A 193 -4.65 3.23 24.71
N GLY A 194 -3.73 3.98 25.34
CA GLY A 194 -2.91 3.55 26.46
C GLY A 194 -2.08 4.71 27.02
N ASP A 195 -1.68 4.63 28.30
CA ASP A 195 -1.06 5.75 29.01
C ASP A 195 0.34 6.12 28.50
N PHE A 196 1.04 5.17 27.88
CA PHE A 196 2.45 5.34 27.48
C PHE A 196 2.63 5.50 25.97
N LEU A 197 1.56 5.53 25.20
CA LEU A 197 1.61 5.59 23.74
C LEU A 197 2.03 6.99 23.27
N ILE A 198 3.05 7.04 22.41
CA ILE A 198 3.59 8.27 21.86
C ILE A 198 3.69 8.20 20.34
N ASP A 199 3.67 9.36 19.72
CA ASP A 199 4.09 9.53 18.34
C ASP A 199 5.63 9.44 18.25
N PRO A 200 6.21 8.49 17.51
CA PRO A 200 7.64 8.31 17.42
C PRO A 200 8.39 9.50 16.80
N PHE A 201 7.68 10.41 16.15
CA PHE A 201 8.28 11.57 15.48
C PHE A 201 8.34 12.81 16.35
N ASN A 202 7.33 13.07 17.17
CA ASN A 202 7.23 14.28 18.01
C ASN A 202 7.11 13.99 19.50
N GLN A 203 6.98 12.71 19.89
CA GLN A 203 6.86 12.20 21.25
C GLN A 203 5.65 12.70 22.05
N ASN A 204 4.70 13.28 21.39
CA ASN A 204 3.44 13.64 22.03
C ASN A 204 2.63 12.37 22.33
N PRO A 205 1.85 12.35 23.42
CA PRO A 205 0.86 11.30 23.64
C PRO A 205 -0.05 11.15 22.43
N THR A 206 -0.27 9.94 21.99
CA THR A 206 -1.04 9.66 20.80
C THR A 206 -1.94 8.44 20.95
N SER A 207 -2.88 8.30 20.05
CA SER A 207 -3.66 7.08 19.87
C SER A 207 -3.32 6.52 18.49
N PRO A 208 -2.34 5.62 18.38
CA PRO A 208 -1.96 5.04 17.11
C PRO A 208 -3.14 4.30 16.50
N ILE A 209 -3.17 4.25 15.18
CA ILE A 209 -4.18 3.53 14.42
C ILE A 209 -3.49 2.43 13.60
N PHE A 210 -4.19 1.33 13.39
CA PHE A 210 -3.80 0.34 12.41
C PHE A 210 -5.01 -0.13 11.59
N TRP A 211 -4.72 -0.66 10.41
CA TRP A 211 -5.75 -1.08 9.48
C TRP A 211 -6.10 -2.55 9.66
N ILE A 212 -7.39 -2.86 9.51
CA ILE A 212 -7.91 -4.22 9.47
C ILE A 212 -8.67 -4.38 8.16
N GLY A 213 -8.25 -5.33 7.35
CA GLY A 213 -8.95 -5.74 6.15
C GLY A 213 -9.78 -6.98 6.39
N VAL A 214 -10.91 -7.10 5.70
CA VAL A 214 -11.85 -8.21 5.84
C VAL A 214 -12.20 -8.81 4.48
N ALA A 215 -12.09 -10.13 4.36
CA ALA A 215 -12.50 -10.90 3.19
C ALA A 215 -13.40 -12.06 3.65
N GLY A 216 -14.73 -11.86 3.66
CA GLY A 216 -15.66 -12.80 4.27
C GLY A 216 -15.44 -12.90 5.78
N HIS A 217 -15.03 -14.07 6.26
CA HIS A 217 -14.69 -14.32 7.67
C HIS A 217 -13.18 -14.20 7.97
N ASP A 218 -12.37 -13.90 6.97
CA ASP A 218 -10.93 -13.75 7.14
C ASP A 218 -10.56 -12.29 7.41
N LEU A 219 -9.68 -12.09 8.38
CA LEU A 219 -9.15 -10.79 8.79
C LEU A 219 -7.66 -10.71 8.52
N GLY A 220 -7.23 -9.54 8.10
CA GLY A 220 -5.83 -9.16 8.04
C GLY A 220 -5.60 -7.91 8.87
N PHE A 221 -4.63 -7.96 9.76
CA PHE A 221 -4.23 -6.84 10.60
C PHE A 221 -2.90 -6.30 10.09
N ASN A 222 -2.86 -5.03 9.80
CA ASN A 222 -1.63 -4.34 9.42
C ASN A 222 -1.29 -3.30 10.50
N VAL A 223 -0.38 -3.65 11.40
CA VAL A 223 -0.01 -2.84 12.57
C VAL A 223 1.01 -1.76 12.21
N ASP A 224 1.52 -1.76 10.96
CA ASP A 224 2.57 -0.84 10.49
C ASP A 224 2.13 0.07 9.31
N PHE A 225 0.86 0.09 8.92
CA PHE A 225 0.44 0.76 7.68
C PHE A 225 0.08 2.24 7.89
N ASP A 226 0.88 3.15 7.30
CA ASP A 226 0.65 4.61 7.16
C ASP A 226 0.38 5.40 8.47
N GLY A 227 0.75 4.84 9.62
CA GLY A 227 0.56 5.49 10.91
C GLY A 227 1.84 5.53 11.74
N PRO A 228 1.83 6.24 12.86
CA PRO A 228 2.89 6.07 13.83
C PRO A 228 2.86 4.62 14.32
N LEU A 229 4.03 3.97 14.26
CA LEU A 229 4.27 2.68 14.89
C LEU A 229 3.65 2.69 16.29
N LEU A 230 3.18 1.53 16.76
CA LEU A 230 2.77 1.42 18.15
C LEU A 230 4.02 1.49 19.02
N VAL A 231 4.30 2.68 19.55
CA VAL A 231 5.46 2.98 20.37
C VAL A 231 5.01 3.39 21.76
N GLU A 232 5.58 2.73 22.78
CA GLU A 232 5.46 3.12 24.18
C GLU A 232 6.74 3.79 24.65
N GLN A 233 6.60 4.89 25.36
CA GLN A 233 7.66 5.47 26.15
C GLN A 233 7.45 5.08 27.61
N LEU A 234 8.18 4.08 28.08
CA LEU A 234 8.04 3.53 29.44
C LEU A 234 8.63 4.47 30.50
N ASP A 235 9.70 5.19 30.14
CA ASP A 235 10.30 6.30 30.90
C ASP A 235 11.07 7.23 29.94
N SER A 236 11.78 8.25 30.45
CA SER A 236 12.50 9.23 29.60
C SER A 236 13.62 8.64 28.73
N LYS A 237 13.95 7.36 28.90
CA LYS A 237 15.04 6.68 28.17
C LYS A 237 14.63 5.34 27.57
N THR A 238 13.49 4.78 27.97
CA THR A 238 13.10 3.41 27.66
C THR A 238 11.90 3.39 26.74
N PHE A 239 12.03 2.68 25.63
CA PHE A 239 11.02 2.57 24.60
C PHE A 239 10.75 1.11 24.24
N LEU A 240 9.51 0.82 23.88
CA LEU A 240 9.08 -0.42 23.28
C LEU A 240 8.26 -0.11 22.02
N SER A 241 8.55 -0.77 20.90
CA SER A 241 7.67 -0.72 19.74
C SER A 241 7.20 -2.11 19.32
N ILE A 242 6.02 -2.16 18.71
CA ILE A 242 5.40 -3.37 18.21
C ILE A 242 4.88 -3.07 16.80
N ASP A 243 5.26 -3.90 15.84
CA ASP A 243 4.79 -3.83 14.46
C ASP A 243 4.55 -5.22 13.88
N GLY A 244 3.92 -5.27 12.71
CA GLY A 244 3.78 -6.50 11.94
C GLY A 244 2.42 -6.72 11.32
N PHE A 245 2.27 -7.91 10.74
CA PHE A 245 1.07 -8.39 10.08
C PHE A 245 0.51 -9.62 10.78
N ALA A 246 -0.81 -9.67 10.95
CA ALA A 246 -1.48 -10.83 11.50
C ALA A 246 -2.68 -11.22 10.64
N TYR A 247 -2.98 -12.52 10.59
CA TYR A 247 -4.15 -13.05 9.90
C TYR A 247 -4.94 -13.98 10.79
N ALA A 248 -6.26 -13.85 10.77
CA ALA A 248 -7.18 -14.73 11.49
C ALA A 248 -8.40 -15.07 10.65
N ALA A 249 -8.90 -16.29 10.83
CA ALA A 249 -10.27 -16.62 10.45
C ALA A 249 -11.17 -16.43 11.68
N VAL A 250 -12.33 -15.81 11.50
CA VAL A 250 -13.22 -15.41 12.59
C VAL A 250 -14.61 -15.94 12.38
N ASP A 251 -15.03 -16.83 13.25
CA ASP A 251 -16.42 -17.30 13.29
C ASP A 251 -17.29 -16.36 14.13
N THR A 252 -16.74 -15.82 15.22
CA THR A 252 -17.42 -14.87 16.09
C THR A 252 -16.49 -13.72 16.48
N PRO A 253 -16.98 -12.46 16.47
CA PRO A 253 -16.12 -11.30 16.78
C PRO A 253 -15.86 -11.09 18.28
N SER A 254 -16.27 -12.01 19.16
CA SER A 254 -16.12 -11.87 20.61
C SER A 254 -14.69 -12.05 21.10
N ALA A 255 -13.93 -12.94 20.45
CA ALA A 255 -12.53 -13.17 20.73
C ALA A 255 -11.81 -13.56 19.45
N ILE A 256 -10.79 -12.80 19.08
CA ILE A 256 -10.00 -13.00 17.88
C ILE A 256 -8.55 -13.21 18.31
N THR A 257 -7.94 -14.30 17.90
CA THR A 257 -6.52 -14.57 18.13
C THR A 257 -5.84 -14.80 16.80
N ALA A 258 -4.76 -14.08 16.54
CA ALA A 258 -4.00 -14.17 15.31
C ALA A 258 -2.50 -14.33 15.61
N PRO A 259 -1.78 -15.21 14.90
CA PRO A 259 -0.33 -15.17 14.89
C PRO A 259 0.11 -13.87 14.25
N LEU A 260 1.00 -13.14 14.93
CA LEU A 260 1.58 -11.89 14.45
C LEU A 260 2.98 -12.17 13.93
N ASN A 261 3.17 -12.01 12.62
CA ASN A 261 4.48 -11.98 11.98
C ASN A 261 5.01 -10.54 12.07
N GLY A 262 5.87 -10.29 13.00
CA GLY A 262 6.25 -8.92 13.32
C GLY A 262 7.48 -8.83 14.20
N TYR A 263 7.59 -7.69 14.84
CA TYR A 263 8.75 -7.27 15.58
C TYR A 263 8.36 -6.65 16.92
N PHE A 264 9.06 -7.03 17.98
CA PHE A 264 9.09 -6.33 19.25
C PHE A 264 10.47 -5.71 19.39
N ASP A 265 10.53 -4.41 19.51
CA ASP A 265 11.78 -3.66 19.62
C ASP A 265 11.87 -2.92 20.95
N TYR A 266 12.87 -3.30 21.76
CA TYR A 266 13.14 -2.72 23.07
C TYR A 266 14.43 -1.94 23.06
N CYS A 267 14.37 -0.70 23.53
CA CYS A 267 15.50 0.22 23.50
C CYS A 267 15.65 0.97 24.83
N VAL A 268 16.88 1.06 25.33
CA VAL A 268 17.27 1.93 26.45
C VAL A 268 18.37 2.88 25.99
N LEU A 269 18.13 4.18 26.13
CA LEU A 269 19.09 5.23 25.79
C LEU A 269 20.06 5.51 26.94
N LYS A 270 21.26 6.01 26.65
CA LYS A 270 22.26 6.49 27.64
C LYS A 270 21.79 7.73 28.38
N SER A 271 21.04 8.59 27.71
CA SER A 271 20.47 9.83 28.25
C SER A 271 19.03 9.96 27.79
N GLU A 272 18.29 10.89 28.36
CA GLU A 272 16.97 11.25 27.84
C GLU A 272 17.04 11.55 26.35
N GLY A 273 16.06 11.08 25.59
CA GLY A 273 16.06 11.19 24.15
C GLY A 273 14.72 10.79 23.53
N THR A 274 14.74 10.62 22.23
CA THR A 274 13.55 10.26 21.43
C THR A 274 13.63 8.80 20.99
N TYR A 275 12.51 8.18 20.65
CA TYR A 275 12.48 6.83 20.05
C TYR A 275 13.42 6.71 18.83
N ARG A 276 13.54 7.76 18.02
CA ARG A 276 14.49 7.79 16.89
C ARG A 276 15.94 7.59 17.29
N SER A 277 16.29 7.95 18.51
CA SER A 277 17.65 7.73 19.05
C SER A 277 17.96 6.26 19.26
N CYS A 278 16.95 5.38 19.29
CA CYS A 278 17.12 3.94 19.38
C CYS A 278 17.89 3.35 18.20
N SER A 279 17.75 3.93 17.00
CA SER A 279 18.51 3.50 15.82
C SER A 279 19.98 3.91 15.82
N ILE A 280 20.41 4.74 16.82
CA ILE A 280 21.77 5.28 16.90
C ILE A 280 22.54 4.52 17.98
N THR A 281 23.37 3.55 17.59
CA THR A 281 24.11 2.67 18.52
C THR A 281 24.98 3.42 19.52
N SER A 282 25.52 4.61 19.18
CA SER A 282 26.29 5.43 20.10
C SER A 282 25.45 6.04 21.25
N GLN A 283 24.14 6.14 21.07
CA GLN A 283 23.19 6.71 22.02
C GLN A 283 22.46 5.66 22.87
N THR A 284 22.55 4.37 22.52
CA THR A 284 21.86 3.29 23.20
C THR A 284 22.74 2.61 24.26
N VAL A 285 22.13 2.18 25.37
CA VAL A 285 22.70 1.22 26.32
C VAL A 285 22.35 -0.19 25.88
N THR A 286 21.07 -0.39 25.57
CA THR A 286 20.51 -1.64 25.09
C THR A 286 19.61 -1.36 23.91
N HIS A 287 19.74 -2.15 22.86
CA HIS A 287 18.80 -2.19 21.75
C HIS A 287 18.62 -3.66 21.38
N SER A 288 17.43 -4.18 21.60
CA SER A 288 17.11 -5.60 21.46
C SER A 288 15.82 -5.75 20.68
N GLY A 289 15.94 -6.24 19.45
CA GLY A 289 14.79 -6.55 18.62
C GLY A 289 14.52 -8.05 18.57
N CYS A 290 13.26 -8.42 18.51
CA CYS A 290 12.83 -9.80 18.31
C CYS A 290 11.84 -9.91 17.15
N ALA A 291 12.33 -10.43 16.03
CA ALA A 291 11.48 -10.80 14.90
C ALA A 291 10.95 -12.22 15.09
N SER A 292 9.66 -12.43 14.99
CA SER A 292 9.06 -13.75 15.01
C SER A 292 7.76 -13.80 14.20
N ARG A 293 7.41 -15.01 13.73
CA ARG A 293 6.10 -15.31 13.13
C ARG A 293 5.11 -15.87 14.15
N ASN A 294 5.53 -16.03 15.40
CA ASN A 294 4.78 -16.66 16.48
C ASN A 294 4.41 -15.68 17.60
N HIS A 295 4.63 -14.38 17.43
CA HIS A 295 3.96 -13.40 18.28
C HIS A 295 2.46 -13.57 18.17
N ARG A 296 1.69 -13.08 19.11
CA ARG A 296 0.23 -13.15 19.07
C ARG A 296 -0.40 -11.78 19.23
N LEU A 297 -1.42 -11.54 18.43
CA LEU A 297 -2.38 -10.47 18.57
C LEU A 297 -3.69 -11.08 19.07
N ILE A 298 -4.25 -10.54 20.14
CA ILE A 298 -5.49 -11.02 20.73
C ILE A 298 -6.42 -9.81 20.90
N LEU A 299 -7.62 -9.92 20.37
CA LEU A 299 -8.70 -8.96 20.59
C LEU A 299 -9.80 -9.65 21.37
N THR A 300 -10.19 -9.09 22.51
CA THR A 300 -11.33 -9.57 23.31
C THR A 300 -12.35 -8.44 23.39
N ARG A 301 -13.56 -8.69 22.93
CA ARG A 301 -14.64 -7.70 22.91
C ARG A 301 -15.06 -7.35 24.34
N ARG A 302 -15.25 -6.07 24.62
CA ARG A 302 -15.69 -5.56 25.94
C ARG A 302 -17.20 -5.38 25.99
#